data_48d66aa12994f902a1d209549c4d721c
#
_entry.id   48d66aa12994f902a1d209549c4d721c
#
_cell.length_a   1.000
_cell.length_b   1.000
_cell.length_c   1.000
_cell.angle_alpha   90.00
_cell.angle_beta   90.00
_cell.angle_gamma   90.00
#
_symmetry.space_group_name_H-M   'P 1'
#
loop_
_entity.id
_entity.type
_entity.pdbx_description
1 polymer ?
#
loop_
_entity_poly.entity_id
_entity_poly.type
_entity_poly.pdbx_seq_one_letter_code
_entity_poly.pdbx_strand_id
1 'polypeptide(L)'
;MFFMNKESYFINLFQNQYIGDDGALLNNTVYSMDAFFENVHFKREWMSLEQIAAKSMLVNISDAIAMNATPKYALLSVAFPSSFTKDDMKELYRGFDKVAKAYGCEIIGGDTIANIKLDISVTIISQTSNPLLRTGIKEGDLIAYTGKLGESKRDL
;
A
#
# COMPACT_ATOMS: atom_id res chain seq x y z
N MET A 1 -8.99 -11.24 29.71
CA MET A 1 -9.82 -10.58 28.66
C MET A 1 -9.03 -10.68 27.37
N PHE A 2 -9.35 -11.61 26.49
CA PHE A 2 -8.68 -11.73 25.20
C PHE A 2 -9.09 -10.52 24.35
N PHE A 3 -8.15 -9.68 24.00
CA PHE A 3 -8.40 -8.60 23.03
C PHE A 3 -8.72 -9.25 21.68
N MET A 4 -9.94 -9.12 21.25
CA MET A 4 -10.38 -9.55 19.92
C MET A 4 -9.60 -8.73 18.86
N ASN A 5 -8.86 -9.39 17.97
CA ASN A 5 -8.30 -8.74 16.81
C ASN A 5 -9.45 -8.34 15.88
N LYS A 6 -9.79 -7.05 15.86
CA LYS A 6 -10.93 -6.51 15.10
C LYS A 6 -10.78 -6.73 13.59
N GLU A 7 -9.57 -6.62 13.09
CA GLU A 7 -9.26 -6.84 11.68
C GLU A 7 -9.56 -8.29 11.29
N SER A 8 -8.95 -9.25 12.00
CA SER A 8 -9.18 -10.66 11.73
C SER A 8 -10.65 -11.04 11.86
N TYR A 9 -11.35 -10.48 12.86
CA TYR A 9 -12.80 -10.72 13.00
C TYR A 9 -13.58 -10.20 11.79
N PHE A 10 -13.32 -8.96 11.36
CA PHE A 10 -14.03 -8.34 10.25
C PHE A 10 -13.78 -9.05 8.92
N ILE A 11 -12.51 -9.35 8.63
CA ILE A 11 -12.11 -10.03 7.39
C ILE A 11 -12.71 -11.45 7.31
N ASN A 12 -12.72 -12.17 8.41
CA ASN A 12 -13.28 -13.52 8.48
C ASN A 12 -14.80 -13.59 8.20
N LEU A 13 -15.51 -12.48 8.21
CA LEU A 13 -16.92 -12.46 7.80
C LEU A 13 -17.12 -12.70 6.28
N PHE A 14 -16.11 -12.42 5.46
CA PHE A 14 -16.21 -12.52 4.00
C PHE A 14 -15.99 -13.91 3.43
N GLN A 15 -15.45 -14.85 4.17
CA GLN A 15 -15.28 -16.28 3.87
C GLN A 15 -15.08 -16.61 2.39
N ASN A 16 -13.91 -16.32 1.82
CA ASN A 16 -13.55 -16.72 0.48
C ASN A 16 -12.07 -17.11 0.39
N GLN A 17 -11.70 -17.79 -0.69
CA GLN A 17 -10.35 -18.36 -0.87
C GLN A 17 -9.26 -17.34 -1.24
N TYR A 18 -9.61 -16.07 -1.49
CA TYR A 18 -8.68 -15.04 -1.94
C TYR A 18 -8.13 -14.18 -0.81
N ILE A 19 -8.68 -14.34 0.39
CA ILE A 19 -8.28 -13.58 1.58
C ILE A 19 -7.25 -14.36 2.38
N GLY A 20 -6.19 -13.69 2.83
CA GLY A 20 -5.22 -14.27 3.76
C GLY A 20 -3.75 -14.02 3.43
N ASP A 21 -3.46 -13.47 2.27
CA ASP A 21 -2.13 -13.02 1.86
C ASP A 21 -2.04 -11.48 1.80
N ASP A 22 -0.89 -10.94 1.39
CA ASP A 22 -0.65 -9.51 1.23
C ASP A 22 -1.47 -8.90 0.07
N GLY A 23 -2.01 -9.73 -0.81
CA GLY A 23 -2.91 -9.35 -1.88
C GLY A 23 -3.74 -10.53 -2.37
N ALA A 24 -4.80 -10.25 -3.10
CA ALA A 24 -5.64 -11.28 -3.71
C ALA A 24 -4.99 -11.79 -5.00
N LEU A 25 -4.72 -13.09 -5.07
CA LEU A 25 -4.21 -13.75 -6.27
C LEU A 25 -5.35 -14.30 -7.13
N LEU A 26 -5.57 -13.72 -8.32
CA LEU A 26 -6.52 -14.22 -9.30
C LEU A 26 -5.75 -14.56 -10.58
N ASN A 27 -5.70 -15.84 -10.94
CA ASN A 27 -4.85 -16.34 -12.01
C ASN A 27 -3.38 -15.96 -11.77
N ASN A 28 -2.77 -15.18 -12.65
CA ASN A 28 -1.40 -14.69 -12.52
C ASN A 28 -1.34 -13.21 -12.12
N THR A 29 -2.43 -12.66 -11.59
CA THR A 29 -2.53 -11.25 -11.21
C THR A 29 -2.74 -11.13 -9.70
N VAL A 30 -1.91 -10.31 -9.07
CA VAL A 30 -2.02 -9.94 -7.66
C VAL A 30 -2.65 -8.55 -7.57
N TYR A 31 -3.66 -8.43 -6.75
CA TYR A 31 -4.35 -7.19 -6.40
C TYR A 31 -4.08 -6.88 -4.94
N SER A 32 -3.33 -5.83 -4.66
CA SER A 32 -3.11 -5.33 -3.30
C SER A 32 -3.69 -3.94 -3.12
N MET A 33 -4.11 -3.61 -1.92
CA MET A 33 -4.69 -2.31 -1.60
C MET A 33 -4.46 -1.94 -0.15
N ASP A 34 -3.83 -0.80 0.07
CA ASP A 34 -3.67 -0.18 1.38
C ASP A 34 -4.19 1.24 1.43
N ALA A 35 -4.57 1.65 2.63
CA ALA A 35 -4.91 3.01 2.97
C ALA A 35 -3.74 3.72 3.65
N PHE A 36 -3.52 5.00 3.34
CA PHE A 36 -2.51 5.84 3.93
C PHE A 36 -3.13 7.17 4.35
N PHE A 37 -3.56 7.25 5.61
CA PHE A 37 -4.44 8.30 6.12
C PHE A 37 -3.72 9.26 7.07
N GLU A 38 -4.01 10.55 6.91
CA GLU A 38 -3.49 11.62 7.77
C GLU A 38 -3.94 11.44 9.23
N ASN A 39 -3.01 11.61 10.16
CA ASN A 39 -3.15 11.40 11.60
C ASN A 39 -3.34 9.92 12.04
N VAL A 40 -3.22 8.98 11.08
CA VAL A 40 -3.16 7.54 11.34
C VAL A 40 -1.78 7.02 10.98
N HIS A 41 -1.36 7.23 9.73
CA HIS A 41 -0.11 6.73 9.19
C HIS A 41 0.96 7.81 9.05
N PHE A 42 0.56 9.08 8.96
CA PHE A 42 1.46 10.23 8.84
C PHE A 42 0.83 11.49 9.41
N LYS A 43 1.67 12.52 9.60
CA LYS A 43 1.24 13.90 9.78
C LYS A 43 1.93 14.76 8.72
N ARG A 44 1.22 15.76 8.19
CA ARG A 44 1.79 16.68 7.18
C ARG A 44 2.97 17.51 7.68
N GLU A 45 3.11 17.67 8.98
CA GLU A 45 4.27 18.32 9.60
C GLU A 45 5.55 17.45 9.58
N TRP A 46 5.42 16.13 9.37
CA TRP A 46 6.56 15.19 9.35
C TRP A 46 7.15 15.00 7.96
N MET A 47 6.34 15.21 6.91
CA MET A 47 6.68 14.81 5.55
C MET A 47 6.10 15.81 4.56
N SER A 48 6.84 16.09 3.47
CA SER A 48 6.30 16.82 2.32
C SER A 48 5.18 16.03 1.62
N LEU A 49 4.36 16.71 0.84
CA LEU A 49 3.30 16.05 0.07
C LEU A 49 3.88 15.05 -0.96
N GLU A 50 5.05 15.37 -1.54
CA GLU A 50 5.78 14.45 -2.42
C GLU A 50 6.19 13.16 -1.67
N GLN A 51 6.71 13.30 -0.44
CA GLN A 51 7.08 12.15 0.38
C GLN A 51 5.86 11.31 0.80
N ILE A 52 4.75 11.96 1.17
CA ILE A 52 3.50 11.29 1.53
C ILE A 52 2.98 10.46 0.36
N ALA A 53 2.90 11.06 -0.83
CA ALA A 53 2.45 10.39 -2.05
C ALA A 53 3.39 9.22 -2.43
N ALA A 54 4.70 9.44 -2.37
CA ALA A 54 5.67 8.39 -2.64
C ALA A 54 5.54 7.22 -1.66
N LYS A 55 5.40 7.50 -0.35
CA LYS A 55 5.27 6.46 0.67
C LYS A 55 3.97 5.68 0.53
N SER A 56 2.84 6.33 0.21
CA SER A 56 1.57 5.63 -0.02
C SER A 56 1.63 4.64 -1.19
N MET A 57 2.40 4.94 -2.23
CA MET A 57 2.66 3.99 -3.33
C MET A 57 3.58 2.85 -2.87
N LEU A 58 4.65 3.16 -2.14
CA LEU A 58 5.66 2.19 -1.74
C LEU A 58 5.11 1.12 -0.79
N VAL A 59 4.22 1.47 0.15
CA VAL A 59 3.62 0.48 1.06
C VAL A 59 2.80 -0.54 0.28
N ASN A 60 2.05 -0.13 -0.73
CA ASN A 60 1.28 -1.02 -1.59
C ASN A 60 2.15 -1.86 -2.56
N ILE A 61 3.21 -1.26 -3.09
CA ILE A 61 4.18 -1.98 -3.92
C ILE A 61 4.90 -3.05 -3.12
N SER A 62 5.14 -2.81 -1.81
CA SER A 62 5.76 -3.81 -0.94
C SER A 62 4.98 -5.12 -0.86
N ASP A 63 3.65 -5.06 -0.84
CA ASP A 63 2.78 -6.24 -0.84
C ASP A 63 2.91 -7.05 -2.13
N ALA A 64 2.94 -6.36 -3.27
CA ALA A 64 3.16 -6.99 -4.56
C ALA A 64 4.52 -7.70 -4.61
N ILE A 65 5.57 -7.05 -4.11
CA ILE A 65 6.93 -7.60 -4.06
C ILE A 65 7.00 -8.79 -3.10
N ALA A 66 6.34 -8.70 -1.93
CA ALA A 66 6.26 -9.81 -0.97
C ALA A 66 5.65 -11.07 -1.59
N MET A 67 4.70 -10.91 -2.51
CA MET A 67 4.09 -12.00 -3.26
C MET A 67 4.84 -12.36 -4.56
N ASN A 68 6.08 -11.91 -4.73
CA ASN A 68 6.89 -12.12 -5.94
C ASN A 68 6.17 -11.67 -7.23
N ALA A 69 5.46 -10.55 -7.15
CA ALA A 69 4.72 -9.98 -8.26
C ALA A 69 5.36 -8.66 -8.72
N THR A 70 5.31 -8.42 -10.02
CA THR A 70 5.82 -7.19 -10.65
C THR A 70 4.65 -6.21 -10.81
N PRO A 71 4.69 -5.03 -10.17
CA PRO A 71 3.68 -3.99 -10.37
C PRO A 71 3.53 -3.63 -11.84
N LYS A 72 2.30 -3.43 -12.29
CA LYS A 72 1.99 -3.02 -13.67
C LYS A 72 1.13 -1.77 -13.69
N TYR A 73 0.08 -1.74 -12.89
CA TYR A 73 -0.86 -0.65 -12.87
C TYR A 73 -1.21 -0.23 -11.45
N ALA A 74 -1.56 1.05 -11.30
CA ALA A 74 -2.06 1.62 -10.06
C ALA A 74 -3.38 2.36 -10.29
N LEU A 75 -4.28 2.25 -9.31
CA LEU A 75 -5.45 3.10 -9.16
C LEU A 75 -5.29 3.90 -7.86
N LEU A 76 -5.56 5.21 -7.91
CA LEU A 76 -5.44 6.10 -6.77
C LEU A 76 -6.80 6.62 -6.33
N SER A 77 -7.14 6.48 -5.07
CA SER A 77 -8.23 7.24 -4.45
C SER A 77 -7.63 8.28 -3.52
N VAL A 78 -7.84 9.55 -3.82
CA VAL A 78 -7.25 10.66 -3.07
C VAL A 78 -8.33 11.61 -2.57
N ALA A 79 -8.46 11.70 -1.26
CA ALA A 79 -9.31 12.66 -0.59
C ALA A 79 -8.44 13.78 -0.02
N PHE A 80 -8.68 15.05 -0.37
CA PHE A 80 -7.87 16.17 0.09
C PHE A 80 -8.69 17.36 0.54
N PRO A 81 -8.14 18.21 1.45
CA PRO A 81 -8.81 19.39 1.93
C PRO A 81 -9.10 20.39 0.79
N SER A 82 -10.24 21.07 0.88
CA SER A 82 -10.60 22.13 -0.05
C SER A 82 -9.59 23.31 -0.08
N SER A 83 -8.74 23.40 0.94
CA SER A 83 -7.63 24.36 1.01
C SER A 83 -6.44 24.03 0.14
N PHE A 84 -6.37 22.80 -0.43
CA PHE A 84 -5.26 22.41 -1.31
C PHE A 84 -5.23 23.27 -2.56
N THR A 85 -4.05 23.78 -2.83
CA THR A 85 -3.75 24.58 -4.02
C THR A 85 -3.37 23.68 -5.21
N LYS A 86 -3.28 24.28 -6.39
CA LYS A 86 -2.74 23.58 -7.56
C LYS A 86 -1.28 23.12 -7.37
N ASP A 87 -0.51 23.85 -6.57
CA ASP A 87 0.90 23.50 -6.32
C ASP A 87 1.01 22.34 -5.34
N ASP A 88 0.11 22.25 -4.34
CA ASP A 88 -0.01 21.07 -3.47
C ASP A 88 -0.34 19.81 -4.30
N MET A 89 -1.27 19.91 -5.24
CA MET A 89 -1.63 18.81 -6.15
C MET A 89 -0.46 18.39 -7.05
N LYS A 90 0.34 19.34 -7.54
CA LYS A 90 1.55 19.04 -8.31
C LYS A 90 2.62 18.37 -7.45
N GLU A 91 2.72 18.73 -6.18
CA GLU A 91 3.65 18.12 -5.26
C GLU A 91 3.28 16.64 -5.00
N LEU A 92 2.00 16.36 -4.73
CA LEU A 92 1.50 14.97 -4.65
C LEU A 92 1.77 14.19 -5.95
N TYR A 93 1.45 14.79 -7.09
CA TYR A 93 1.71 14.17 -8.40
C TYR A 93 3.18 13.77 -8.56
N ARG A 94 4.14 14.64 -8.19
CA ARG A 94 5.56 14.30 -8.29
C ARG A 94 5.94 13.06 -7.48
N GLY A 95 5.37 12.90 -6.29
CA GLY A 95 5.59 11.73 -5.45
C GLY A 95 5.07 10.44 -6.07
N PHE A 96 3.84 10.47 -6.57
CA PHE A 96 3.24 9.33 -7.28
C PHE A 96 4.02 8.98 -8.55
N ASP A 97 4.29 9.95 -9.41
CA ASP A 97 4.98 9.78 -10.69
C ASP A 97 6.40 9.22 -10.51
N LYS A 98 7.12 9.71 -9.50
CA LYS A 98 8.48 9.24 -9.15
C LYS A 98 8.50 7.74 -8.84
N VAL A 99 7.58 7.28 -8.01
CA VAL A 99 7.51 5.86 -7.63
C VAL A 99 6.97 5.02 -8.78
N ALA A 100 5.94 5.48 -9.47
CA ALA A 100 5.39 4.81 -10.64
C ALA A 100 6.48 4.54 -11.69
N LYS A 101 7.29 5.54 -12.01
CA LYS A 101 8.44 5.40 -12.94
C LYS A 101 9.53 4.45 -12.42
N ALA A 102 9.86 4.54 -11.13
CA ALA A 102 10.91 3.72 -10.53
C ALA A 102 10.58 2.22 -10.57
N TYR A 103 9.30 1.87 -10.47
CA TYR A 103 8.83 0.47 -10.45
C TYR A 103 8.18 0.03 -11.77
N GLY A 104 8.17 0.86 -12.81
CA GLY A 104 7.55 0.55 -14.09
C GLY A 104 6.03 0.32 -13.97
N CYS A 105 5.39 1.02 -13.03
CA CYS A 105 3.97 0.95 -12.74
C CYS A 105 3.25 2.14 -13.37
N GLU A 106 2.20 1.93 -14.14
CA GLU A 106 1.42 2.99 -14.77
C GLU A 106 0.19 3.33 -13.91
N ILE A 107 -0.01 4.62 -13.63
CA ILE A 107 -1.23 5.09 -12.95
C ILE A 107 -2.33 5.22 -14.02
N ILE A 108 -3.33 4.33 -13.96
CA ILE A 108 -4.35 4.20 -15.00
C ILE A 108 -5.71 4.81 -14.62
N GLY A 109 -5.84 5.37 -13.42
CA GLY A 109 -7.07 6.02 -12.98
C GLY A 109 -7.22 6.07 -11.47
N GLY A 110 -8.44 6.28 -11.04
CA GLY A 110 -8.80 6.38 -9.63
C GLY A 110 -9.95 7.34 -9.40
N ASP A 111 -10.04 7.88 -8.19
CA ASP A 111 -11.07 8.82 -7.77
C ASP A 111 -10.46 9.95 -6.92
N THR A 112 -11.09 11.13 -6.98
CA THR A 112 -10.72 12.28 -6.15
C THR A 112 -11.94 12.88 -5.50
N ILE A 113 -11.88 13.05 -4.17
CA ILE A 113 -12.98 13.60 -3.38
C ILE A 113 -12.50 14.71 -2.44
N ALA A 114 -13.42 15.58 -2.03
CA ALA A 114 -13.16 16.57 -1.00
C ALA A 114 -13.22 15.92 0.40
N ASN A 115 -12.31 16.33 1.29
CA ASN A 115 -12.25 15.86 2.68
C ASN A 115 -11.70 16.99 3.57
N ILE A 116 -11.65 16.74 4.88
CA ILE A 116 -10.99 17.65 5.86
C ILE A 116 -9.50 17.34 6.00
N LYS A 117 -9.07 16.12 5.65
CA LYS A 117 -7.71 15.59 5.75
C LYS A 117 -7.26 15.02 4.42
N LEU A 118 -5.96 14.82 4.30
CA LEU A 118 -5.39 14.08 3.18
C LEU A 118 -5.45 12.58 3.48
N ASP A 119 -6.32 11.88 2.78
CA ASP A 119 -6.43 10.44 2.86
C ASP A 119 -6.19 9.84 1.47
N ILE A 120 -5.33 8.83 1.40
CA ILE A 120 -4.92 8.19 0.15
C ILE A 120 -5.18 6.70 0.28
N SER A 121 -5.77 6.10 -0.75
CA SER A 121 -5.78 4.65 -0.93
C SER A 121 -5.21 4.33 -2.29
N VAL A 122 -4.34 3.32 -2.33
CA VAL A 122 -3.69 2.88 -3.56
C VAL A 122 -4.03 1.42 -3.79
N THR A 123 -4.46 1.10 -5.00
CA THR A 123 -4.58 -0.29 -5.45
C THR A 123 -3.49 -0.56 -6.47
N ILE A 124 -2.68 -1.60 -6.25
CA ILE A 124 -1.67 -2.06 -7.19
C ILE A 124 -2.15 -3.33 -7.86
N ILE A 125 -2.05 -3.37 -9.17
CA ILE A 125 -2.34 -4.53 -10.02
C ILE A 125 -1.00 -5.03 -10.55
N SER A 126 -0.62 -6.25 -10.15
CA SER A 126 0.70 -6.82 -10.40
C SER A 126 0.59 -8.16 -11.10
N GLN A 127 1.66 -8.59 -11.77
CA GLN A 127 1.73 -9.89 -12.43
C GLN A 127 2.81 -10.76 -11.83
N THR A 128 2.52 -12.04 -11.68
CA THR A 128 3.47 -13.05 -11.22
C THR A 128 3.27 -14.36 -11.97
N SER A 129 4.35 -15.09 -12.20
CA SER A 129 4.30 -16.49 -12.70
C SER A 129 4.60 -17.51 -11.60
N ASN A 130 5.08 -17.04 -10.44
CA ASN A 130 5.46 -17.87 -9.32
C ASN A 130 5.16 -17.11 -8.00
N PRO A 131 3.88 -17.04 -7.58
CA PRO A 131 3.48 -16.29 -6.41
C PRO A 131 4.08 -16.89 -5.14
N LEU A 132 4.52 -16.03 -4.23
CA LEU A 132 4.85 -16.41 -2.86
C LEU A 132 3.65 -16.09 -1.97
N LEU A 133 3.25 -17.08 -1.17
CA LEU A 133 2.10 -17.00 -0.28
C LEU A 133 2.58 -17.15 1.17
N ARG A 134 1.78 -16.69 2.12
CA ARG A 134 2.03 -16.86 3.58
C ARG A 134 1.93 -18.32 4.03
N THR A 135 1.54 -19.23 3.15
CA THR A 135 1.42 -20.65 3.39
C THR A 135 2.60 -21.42 2.78
N GLY A 136 2.80 -22.66 3.23
CA GLY A 136 3.83 -23.54 2.67
C GLY A 136 5.17 -23.54 3.41
N ILE A 137 5.29 -22.82 4.53
CA ILE A 137 6.47 -22.83 5.40
C ILE A 137 6.70 -24.24 5.96
N LYS A 138 7.95 -24.70 5.98
CA LYS A 138 8.37 -26.02 6.44
C LYS A 138 9.37 -25.89 7.58
N GLU A 139 9.45 -26.93 8.39
CA GLU A 139 10.52 -27.06 9.38
C GLU A 139 11.90 -27.04 8.70
N GLY A 140 12.80 -26.19 9.16
CA GLY A 140 14.12 -25.98 8.58
C GLY A 140 14.23 -24.80 7.62
N ASP A 141 13.14 -24.14 7.27
CA ASP A 141 13.18 -22.91 6.48
C ASP A 141 13.87 -21.77 7.25
N LEU A 142 14.63 -20.96 6.54
CA LEU A 142 15.33 -19.82 7.12
C LEU A 142 14.43 -18.58 7.16
N ILE A 143 14.44 -17.89 8.31
CA ILE A 143 13.78 -16.60 8.46
C ILE A 143 14.80 -15.50 8.12
N ALA A 144 14.52 -14.72 7.08
CA ALA A 144 15.33 -13.58 6.69
C ALA A 144 14.58 -12.26 6.94
N TYR A 145 15.33 -11.23 7.28
CA TYR A 145 14.81 -9.86 7.40
C TYR A 145 15.86 -8.85 6.94
N THR A 146 15.42 -7.66 6.57
CA THR A 146 16.29 -6.56 6.15
C THR A 146 16.35 -5.48 7.21
N GLY A 147 17.53 -4.86 7.37
CA GLY A 147 17.73 -3.76 8.32
C GLY A 147 17.71 -4.19 9.78
N LYS A 148 17.44 -3.25 10.67
CA LYS A 148 17.31 -3.47 12.11
C LYS A 148 15.83 -3.48 12.50
N LEU A 149 15.43 -4.49 13.26
CA LEU A 149 14.05 -4.60 13.76
C LEU A 149 13.78 -3.53 14.83
N GLY A 150 12.57 -2.95 14.79
CA GLY A 150 12.09 -2.00 15.80
C GLY A 150 12.48 -0.54 15.58
N GLU A 151 13.17 -0.20 14.50
CA GLU A 151 13.61 1.18 14.22
C GLU A 151 12.60 2.01 13.40
N SER A 152 11.54 1.42 12.85
CA SER A 152 10.55 2.11 12.01
C SER A 152 9.92 3.35 12.66
N LYS A 153 9.84 3.40 13.98
CA LYS A 153 9.32 4.57 14.71
C LYS A 153 10.33 5.73 14.78
N ARG A 154 11.61 5.48 14.54
CA ARG A 154 12.67 6.49 14.56
C ARG A 154 12.81 7.19 13.22
N ASP A 155 12.44 6.51 12.14
CA ASP A 155 12.62 6.96 10.76
C ASP A 155 11.31 7.48 10.14
N LEU A 156 10.28 7.64 10.96
CA LEU A 156 9.00 8.31 10.69
C LEU A 156 9.04 9.76 11.25
#